data_86ee06ce3e67469bf29e5ec7222bfca6
#
_entry.id   86ee06ce3e67469bf29e5ec7222bfca6
#
_cell.length_a   1.000
_cell.length_b   1.000
_cell.length_c   1.000
_cell.angle_alpha   90.00
_cell.angle_beta   90.00
_cell.angle_gamma   90.00
#
_symmetry.space_group_name_H-M   'P 1'
#
loop_
_entity.id
_entity.type
_entity.pdbx_description
1 polymer ?
#
loop_
_entity_poly.entity_id
_entity_poly.type
_entity_poly.pdbx_seq_one_letter_code
_entity_poly.pdbx_strand_id
1 'polypeptide(L)'
;MTTLFDSRRYLTDFESARTGNILTDVLVIGSGVAGIRAALEAAQAGLVTLITKRGFSQSATFHAQGGIAFAQSSEDSPERHYEDTLRVGCGMNDPDALKLLVAEGPECLEELLAWGLPLDRDNGGLSLTREGGHSINRIVHAHGDQTGRALIDTLRNRVFSSRDIRVFEHCYVIDLITIDGACLGAVTYHAKYGHQLVWAKQTIIASGGCGQLWRETTNPSVATGDGHAAAFRAGATLRNMEMMQFHPTTLYVAGAARALISEAVRGEGGYLMSRAGVRFMHDYHPDAELAPRDIVSRAIHAHLRETRTNCVYLDVRHIKGFAKRFPHIAKLCADFDIDITHEGIPVRPSAHYMIGGIQVDLHGRTSVDALLCVGEAASTNVHGANRLASNSLLEGLVFGKRIGRTAADRASELPRATPAADARNRNPTSTRTPLDLPDITHSLRSVMMRNVGIIRIEERLRETLEILDFWAHYTLDKSFDGPTGWDVQNQLTTAKAVALAALERTESIGVHYRGDAETPAADATAPYHVTVVRDPAGTVAKRVPV
;
A
#
# COMPACT_ATOMS: atom_id res chain seq x y z
N MET A 1 24.14 -16.30 -11.82
CA MET A 1 24.18 -15.40 -13.00
C MET A 1 23.51 -14.10 -12.60
N THR A 2 24.15 -12.97 -12.82
CA THR A 2 23.57 -11.65 -12.59
C THR A 2 22.41 -11.47 -13.56
N THR A 3 21.20 -11.25 -13.05
CA THR A 3 20.00 -11.05 -13.87
C THR A 3 19.88 -9.58 -14.30
N LEU A 4 19.02 -9.28 -15.27
CA LEU A 4 18.74 -7.88 -15.66
C LEU A 4 18.09 -7.07 -14.53
N PHE A 5 17.42 -7.72 -13.56
CA PHE A 5 16.97 -7.06 -12.33
C PHE A 5 18.13 -6.46 -11.53
N ASP A 6 19.29 -7.09 -11.57
CA ASP A 6 20.46 -6.71 -10.79
C ASP A 6 21.31 -5.65 -11.49
N SER A 7 21.32 -5.61 -12.83
CA SER A 7 22.18 -4.73 -13.63
C SER A 7 21.49 -3.44 -14.06
N ARG A 8 20.16 -3.43 -14.29
CA ARG A 8 19.44 -2.24 -14.75
C ARG A 8 19.26 -1.23 -13.61
N ARG A 9 19.91 -0.04 -13.74
CA ARG A 9 19.79 1.04 -12.74
C ARG A 9 18.67 2.03 -13.08
N TYR A 10 18.55 2.42 -14.35
CA TYR A 10 17.56 3.36 -14.84
C TYR A 10 16.77 2.77 -16.00
N LEU A 11 15.47 3.06 -16.05
CA LEU A 11 14.58 2.53 -17.10
C LEU A 11 14.59 3.37 -18.38
N THR A 12 15.08 4.61 -18.31
CA THR A 12 15.12 5.54 -19.45
C THR A 12 16.50 6.18 -19.60
N ASP A 13 16.77 6.68 -20.81
CA ASP A 13 17.94 7.51 -21.09
C ASP A 13 17.67 8.94 -20.66
N PHE A 14 18.66 9.62 -20.12
CA PHE A 14 18.63 11.04 -19.80
C PHE A 14 20.03 11.66 -19.73
N GLU A 15 20.08 12.99 -19.89
CA GLU A 15 21.29 13.79 -19.76
C GLU A 15 20.90 15.14 -19.16
N SER A 16 21.44 15.48 -17.99
CA SER A 16 21.05 16.68 -17.23
C SER A 16 21.19 17.99 -18.00
N ALA A 17 22.22 18.06 -18.86
CA ALA A 17 22.47 19.24 -19.71
C ALA A 17 21.45 19.45 -20.82
N ARG A 18 20.68 18.41 -21.19
CA ARG A 18 19.72 18.41 -22.31
C ARG A 18 18.27 18.18 -21.88
N THR A 19 18.03 17.81 -20.62
CA THR A 19 16.72 17.54 -20.07
C THR A 19 16.25 18.74 -19.25
N GLY A 20 14.96 19.07 -19.27
CA GLY A 20 14.41 20.15 -18.45
C GLY A 20 14.64 19.89 -16.96
N ASN A 21 15.12 20.90 -16.23
CA ASN A 21 15.47 20.80 -14.82
C ASN A 21 14.47 21.61 -13.98
N ILE A 22 13.96 21.00 -12.91
CA ILE A 22 13.10 21.61 -11.89
C ILE A 22 13.85 21.51 -10.55
N LEU A 23 13.90 22.62 -9.82
CA LEU A 23 14.54 22.69 -8.51
C LEU A 23 13.49 22.84 -7.41
N THR A 24 13.66 22.11 -6.32
CA THR A 24 12.80 22.17 -5.14
C THR A 24 13.60 21.85 -3.87
N ASP A 25 13.16 22.27 -2.70
CA ASP A 25 13.79 21.86 -1.45
C ASP A 25 13.39 20.42 -1.09
N VAL A 26 12.10 20.11 -1.19
CA VAL A 26 11.58 18.77 -0.93
C VAL A 26 10.75 18.29 -2.11
N LEU A 27 11.05 17.08 -2.61
CA LEU A 27 10.24 16.36 -3.57
C LEU A 27 9.38 15.34 -2.85
N VAL A 28 8.06 15.39 -3.03
CA VAL A 28 7.11 14.38 -2.51
C VAL A 28 6.49 13.62 -3.68
N ILE A 29 6.59 12.29 -3.67
CA ILE A 29 6.10 11.39 -4.72
C ILE A 29 4.89 10.64 -4.22
N GLY A 30 3.70 11.07 -4.65
CA GLY A 30 2.40 10.48 -4.30
C GLY A 30 1.47 11.43 -3.55
N SER A 31 0.19 11.42 -3.94
CA SER A 31 -0.87 12.31 -3.43
C SER A 31 -1.93 11.60 -2.59
N GLY A 32 -1.58 10.48 -1.96
CA GLY A 32 -2.37 9.86 -0.90
C GLY A 32 -2.25 10.65 0.41
N VAL A 33 -2.96 10.20 1.46
CA VAL A 33 -2.95 10.85 2.77
C VAL A 33 -1.54 11.12 3.31
N ALA A 34 -0.65 10.14 3.21
CA ALA A 34 0.73 10.24 3.70
C ALA A 34 1.54 11.31 2.94
N GLY A 35 1.47 11.30 1.60
CA GLY A 35 2.19 12.26 0.76
C GLY A 35 1.70 13.69 0.94
N ILE A 36 0.37 13.90 0.98
CA ILE A 36 -0.20 15.23 1.20
C ILE A 36 0.18 15.73 2.59
N ARG A 37 0.06 14.87 3.62
CA ARG A 37 0.40 15.25 4.99
C ARG A 37 1.89 15.62 5.09
N ALA A 38 2.79 14.83 4.50
CA ALA A 38 4.21 15.12 4.46
C ALA A 38 4.52 16.42 3.69
N ALA A 39 3.86 16.68 2.58
CA ALA A 39 4.06 17.91 1.81
C ALA A 39 3.65 19.17 2.60
N LEU A 40 2.54 19.11 3.35
CA LEU A 40 2.09 20.22 4.20
C LEU A 40 3.09 20.56 5.31
N GLU A 41 3.70 19.57 5.94
CA GLU A 41 4.71 19.80 6.97
C GLU A 41 6.05 20.26 6.35
N ALA A 42 6.48 19.63 5.25
CA ALA A 42 7.72 19.99 4.58
C ALA A 42 7.71 21.44 4.05
N ALA A 43 6.55 21.95 3.67
CA ALA A 43 6.39 23.33 3.17
C ALA A 43 6.65 24.42 4.22
N GLN A 44 6.83 24.06 5.49
CA GLN A 44 7.21 25.00 6.54
C GLN A 44 8.68 25.47 6.42
N ALA A 45 9.53 24.71 5.72
CA ALA A 45 10.96 24.99 5.60
C ALA A 45 11.43 25.34 4.16
N GLY A 46 10.52 25.34 3.18
CA GLY A 46 10.90 25.68 1.82
C GLY A 46 9.93 25.21 0.74
N LEU A 47 10.36 25.26 -0.48
CA LEU A 47 9.57 24.91 -1.65
C LEU A 47 9.41 23.40 -1.75
N VAL A 48 8.17 22.94 -1.83
CA VAL A 48 7.82 21.53 -2.04
C VAL A 48 7.27 21.32 -3.45
N THR A 49 7.75 20.29 -4.12
CA THR A 49 7.14 19.78 -5.35
C THR A 49 6.44 18.46 -5.04
N LEU A 50 5.11 18.45 -5.14
CA LEU A 50 4.29 17.25 -4.99
C LEU A 50 3.95 16.69 -6.38
N ILE A 51 4.42 15.48 -6.66
CA ILE A 51 4.17 14.78 -7.93
C ILE A 51 3.18 13.65 -7.72
N THR A 52 2.21 13.56 -8.61
CA THR A 52 1.29 12.42 -8.64
C THR A 52 1.12 11.85 -10.04
N LYS A 53 1.16 10.54 -10.14
CA LYS A 53 1.05 9.73 -11.38
C LYS A 53 -0.26 9.99 -12.14
N ARG A 54 -1.34 10.25 -11.37
CA ARG A 54 -2.67 10.63 -11.85
C ARG A 54 -3.19 11.78 -11.00
N GLY A 55 -4.49 12.10 -11.08
CA GLY A 55 -5.11 13.07 -10.17
C GLY A 55 -5.32 12.54 -8.74
N PHE A 56 -5.58 13.41 -7.79
CA PHE A 56 -5.82 13.08 -6.36
C PHE A 56 -6.92 12.03 -6.16
N SER A 57 -7.97 12.06 -6.96
CA SER A 57 -9.10 11.11 -6.92
C SER A 57 -8.74 9.67 -7.33
N GLN A 58 -7.53 9.44 -7.83
CA GLN A 58 -7.05 8.11 -8.21
C GLN A 58 -6.21 7.44 -7.11
N SER A 59 -6.01 8.09 -5.96
CA SER A 59 -5.27 7.51 -4.85
C SER A 59 -6.08 6.41 -4.14
N ALA A 60 -5.39 5.43 -3.54
CA ALA A 60 -6.05 4.42 -2.70
C ALA A 60 -6.78 5.07 -1.51
N THR A 61 -6.26 6.17 -0.97
CA THR A 61 -6.92 6.95 0.08
C THR A 61 -8.29 7.46 -0.35
N PHE A 62 -8.44 8.01 -1.56
CA PHE A 62 -9.74 8.52 -2.06
C PHE A 62 -10.82 7.45 -2.08
N HIS A 63 -10.44 6.20 -2.36
CA HIS A 63 -11.33 5.05 -2.44
C HIS A 63 -11.52 4.32 -1.10
N ALA A 64 -10.90 4.79 -0.01
CA ALA A 64 -11.03 4.16 1.29
C ALA A 64 -12.45 4.36 1.86
N GLN A 65 -13.20 3.26 2.01
CA GLN A 65 -14.57 3.24 2.53
C GLN A 65 -14.61 3.16 4.06
N GLY A 66 -13.59 2.53 4.68
CA GLY A 66 -13.46 2.37 6.12
C GLY A 66 -13.21 3.70 6.83
N GLY A 67 -13.12 3.64 8.14
CA GLY A 67 -12.85 4.83 8.96
C GLY A 67 -11.37 5.00 9.30
N ILE A 68 -11.13 5.83 10.30
CA ILE A 68 -9.81 6.06 10.90
C ILE A 68 -9.92 5.72 12.39
N ALA A 69 -8.97 4.91 12.88
CA ALA A 69 -8.96 4.50 14.28
C ALA A 69 -8.28 5.56 15.15
N PHE A 70 -9.00 6.09 16.16
CA PHE A 70 -8.47 7.03 17.14
C PHE A 70 -8.96 6.69 18.54
N ALA A 71 -8.07 6.63 19.51
CA ALA A 71 -8.42 6.47 20.92
C ALA A 71 -8.92 7.80 21.49
N GLN A 72 -10.24 8.05 21.45
CA GLN A 72 -10.87 9.34 21.76
C GLN A 72 -11.96 9.28 22.83
N SER A 73 -12.56 8.10 23.07
CA SER A 73 -13.63 7.98 24.06
C SER A 73 -13.05 7.86 25.48
N SER A 74 -13.85 8.20 26.50
CA SER A 74 -13.46 8.01 27.91
C SER A 74 -13.27 6.53 28.31
N GLU A 75 -13.77 5.61 27.49
CA GLU A 75 -13.64 4.17 27.68
C GLU A 75 -12.44 3.58 26.95
N ASP A 76 -11.78 4.35 26.07
CA ASP A 76 -10.65 3.94 25.24
C ASP A 76 -9.35 4.62 25.70
N SER A 77 -8.21 4.07 25.28
CA SER A 77 -6.90 4.68 25.50
C SER A 77 -5.90 4.29 24.41
N PRO A 78 -4.80 5.06 24.23
CA PRO A 78 -3.70 4.67 23.37
C PRO A 78 -3.17 3.26 23.69
N GLU A 79 -3.12 2.86 24.98
CA GLU A 79 -2.64 1.54 25.41
C GLU A 79 -3.55 0.42 24.89
N ARG A 80 -4.88 0.57 24.96
CA ARG A 80 -5.82 -0.40 24.40
C ARG A 80 -5.71 -0.50 22.88
N HIS A 81 -5.52 0.63 22.21
CA HIS A 81 -5.28 0.64 20.77
C HIS A 81 -3.95 -0.04 20.41
N TYR A 82 -2.92 0.19 21.22
CA TYR A 82 -1.62 -0.51 21.11
C TYR A 82 -1.79 -2.02 21.23
N GLU A 83 -2.46 -2.50 22.29
CA GLU A 83 -2.68 -3.94 22.54
C GLU A 83 -3.45 -4.63 21.41
N ASP A 84 -4.52 -4.01 20.91
CA ASP A 84 -5.29 -4.52 19.77
C ASP A 84 -4.42 -4.64 18.52
N THR A 85 -3.61 -3.61 18.24
CA THR A 85 -2.73 -3.59 17.06
C THR A 85 -1.60 -4.62 17.18
N LEU A 86 -0.99 -4.75 18.35
CA LEU A 86 0.06 -5.73 18.63
C LEU A 86 -0.46 -7.17 18.46
N ARG A 87 -1.64 -7.45 19.02
CA ARG A 87 -2.28 -8.76 18.92
C ARG A 87 -2.57 -9.14 17.47
N VAL A 88 -3.16 -8.24 16.68
CA VAL A 88 -3.48 -8.50 15.27
C VAL A 88 -2.20 -8.60 14.42
N GLY A 89 -1.16 -7.84 14.75
CA GLY A 89 0.13 -7.86 14.08
C GLY A 89 1.00 -9.09 14.38
N CYS A 90 0.49 -10.05 15.16
CA CYS A 90 1.15 -11.31 15.49
C CYS A 90 2.51 -11.13 16.19
N GLY A 91 2.71 -10.06 16.95
CA GLY A 91 3.94 -9.77 17.69
C GLY A 91 5.15 -9.38 16.82
N MET A 92 4.96 -9.14 15.53
CA MET A 92 6.00 -8.65 14.61
C MET A 92 6.03 -7.12 14.49
N ASN A 93 5.22 -6.42 15.26
CA ASN A 93 5.19 -4.95 15.28
C ASN A 93 6.50 -4.41 15.87
N ASP A 94 6.95 -3.27 15.35
CA ASP A 94 7.94 -2.44 16.04
C ASP A 94 7.26 -1.72 17.21
N PRO A 95 7.66 -2.01 18.48
CA PRO A 95 6.98 -1.46 19.65
C PRO A 95 7.04 0.08 19.73
N ASP A 96 8.13 0.68 19.29
CA ASP A 96 8.32 2.14 19.37
C ASP A 96 7.54 2.85 18.26
N ALA A 97 7.53 2.29 17.04
CA ALA A 97 6.70 2.79 15.95
C ALA A 97 5.20 2.69 16.32
N LEU A 98 4.79 1.60 16.96
CA LEU A 98 3.40 1.41 17.37
C LEU A 98 2.99 2.35 18.50
N LYS A 99 3.84 2.55 19.54
CA LYS A 99 3.60 3.53 20.61
C LYS A 99 3.43 4.94 20.04
N LEU A 100 4.30 5.31 19.10
CA LEU A 100 4.25 6.60 18.43
C LEU A 100 2.93 6.77 17.65
N LEU A 101 2.52 5.76 16.87
CA LEU A 101 1.27 5.77 16.11
C LEU A 101 0.06 6.08 16.99
N VAL A 102 -0.09 5.35 18.10
CA VAL A 102 -1.28 5.48 18.97
C VAL A 102 -1.24 6.72 19.85
N ALA A 103 -0.05 7.21 20.22
CA ALA A 103 0.12 8.40 21.05
C ALA A 103 -0.14 9.69 20.26
N GLU A 104 0.33 9.79 19.00
CA GLU A 104 0.17 11.00 18.17
C GLU A 104 -1.16 11.01 17.39
N GLY A 105 -1.89 9.88 17.36
CA GLY A 105 -3.17 9.77 16.66
C GLY A 105 -4.21 10.80 17.07
N PRO A 106 -4.52 10.99 18.38
CA PRO A 106 -5.49 11.97 18.85
C PRO A 106 -5.21 13.40 18.38
N GLU A 107 -3.96 13.85 18.43
CA GLU A 107 -3.57 15.19 17.93
C GLU A 107 -3.87 15.33 16.41
N CYS A 108 -3.60 14.28 15.62
CA CYS A 108 -3.93 14.30 14.20
C CYS A 108 -5.44 14.43 13.96
N LEU A 109 -6.28 13.83 14.80
CA LEU A 109 -7.74 13.99 14.70
C LEU A 109 -8.17 15.43 14.99
N GLU A 110 -7.62 16.05 16.04
CA GLU A 110 -7.91 17.44 16.39
C GLU A 110 -7.54 18.38 15.23
N GLU A 111 -6.38 18.19 14.61
CA GLU A 111 -5.98 18.96 13.42
C GLU A 111 -6.96 18.77 12.25
N LEU A 112 -7.39 17.53 11.96
CA LEU A 112 -8.35 17.27 10.90
C LEU A 112 -9.71 17.94 11.15
N LEU A 113 -10.18 17.93 12.39
CA LEU A 113 -11.40 18.64 12.79
C LEU A 113 -11.25 20.16 12.63
N ALA A 114 -10.10 20.71 13.03
CA ALA A 114 -9.78 22.13 12.85
C ALA A 114 -9.67 22.51 11.35
N TRP A 115 -9.29 21.57 10.48
CA TRP A 115 -9.27 21.75 9.02
C TRP A 115 -10.62 21.54 8.35
N GLY A 116 -11.66 21.18 9.13
CA GLY A 116 -13.02 21.04 8.66
C GLY A 116 -13.36 19.68 8.07
N LEU A 117 -12.66 18.59 8.45
CA LEU A 117 -13.05 17.24 8.04
C LEU A 117 -14.47 16.92 8.56
N PRO A 118 -15.44 16.61 7.68
CA PRO A 118 -16.84 16.42 8.04
C PRO A 118 -17.09 15.02 8.60
N LEU A 119 -16.64 14.75 9.82
CA LEU A 119 -16.87 13.47 10.48
C LEU A 119 -18.32 13.28 10.92
N ASP A 120 -18.80 12.06 10.82
CA ASP A 120 -20.15 11.67 11.23
C ASP A 120 -20.33 11.87 12.75
N ARG A 121 -21.51 12.35 13.14
CA ARG A 121 -21.84 12.67 14.55
C ARG A 121 -23.14 11.99 14.96
N ASP A 122 -23.18 11.58 16.21
CA ASP A 122 -24.38 11.06 16.88
C ASP A 122 -24.49 11.69 18.28
N ASN A 123 -25.70 12.10 18.67
CA ASN A 123 -26.00 12.71 19.96
C ASN A 123 -25.03 13.85 20.39
N GLY A 124 -24.55 14.63 19.40
CA GLY A 124 -23.65 15.76 19.63
C GLY A 124 -22.15 15.42 19.70
N GLY A 125 -21.78 14.13 19.79
CA GLY A 125 -20.41 13.63 19.75
C GLY A 125 -20.01 13.07 18.38
N LEU A 126 -18.77 12.55 18.26
CA LEU A 126 -18.35 11.76 17.10
C LEU A 126 -19.05 10.41 17.13
N SER A 127 -19.54 9.96 15.97
CA SER A 127 -20.07 8.60 15.81
C SER A 127 -18.92 7.61 15.74
N LEU A 128 -18.82 6.73 16.72
CA LEU A 128 -17.75 5.73 16.82
C LEU A 128 -18.29 4.34 16.51
N THR A 129 -17.56 3.61 15.67
CA THR A 129 -17.86 2.22 15.32
C THR A 129 -16.69 1.29 15.63
N ARG A 130 -16.90 -0.02 15.44
CA ARG A 130 -15.90 -1.07 15.64
C ARG A 130 -15.79 -1.96 14.41
N GLU A 131 -14.57 -2.29 14.03
CA GLU A 131 -14.24 -3.29 13.00
C GLU A 131 -13.53 -4.49 13.64
N GLY A 132 -13.32 -5.55 12.86
CA GLY A 132 -12.67 -6.77 13.35
C GLY A 132 -11.29 -6.51 13.96
N GLY A 133 -10.98 -7.21 15.04
CA GLY A 133 -9.73 -7.06 15.78
C GLY A 133 -9.69 -5.94 16.81
N HIS A 134 -10.61 -4.96 16.77
CA HIS A 134 -10.73 -3.92 17.80
C HIS A 134 -11.52 -4.41 19.02
N SER A 135 -11.04 -4.08 20.21
CA SER A 135 -11.72 -4.39 21.48
C SER A 135 -12.84 -3.40 21.80
N ILE A 136 -12.80 -2.18 21.25
CA ILE A 136 -13.72 -1.09 21.55
C ILE A 136 -14.07 -0.27 20.31
N ASN A 137 -15.16 0.53 20.39
CA ASN A 137 -15.54 1.47 19.34
C ASN A 137 -14.59 2.67 19.33
N ARG A 138 -13.74 2.79 18.29
CA ARG A 138 -12.77 3.90 18.14
C ARG A 138 -12.67 4.43 16.72
N ILE A 139 -13.47 3.93 15.80
CA ILE A 139 -13.35 4.24 14.38
C ILE A 139 -14.31 5.36 14.03
N VAL A 140 -13.78 6.49 13.55
CA VAL A 140 -14.54 7.62 13.02
C VAL A 140 -14.75 7.46 11.51
N HIS A 141 -15.87 7.95 11.00
CA HIS A 141 -16.23 7.92 9.60
C HIS A 141 -16.63 9.31 9.10
N ALA A 142 -16.63 9.48 7.79
CA ALA A 142 -17.20 10.65 7.13
C ALA A 142 -18.14 10.20 6.02
N HIS A 143 -19.37 10.75 6.01
CA HIS A 143 -20.42 10.42 5.05
C HIS A 143 -20.68 8.91 4.93
N GLY A 144 -20.69 8.21 6.07
CA GLY A 144 -20.91 6.78 6.17
C GLY A 144 -19.71 5.94 5.71
N ASP A 145 -19.61 5.66 4.43
CA ASP A 145 -18.58 4.83 3.80
C ASP A 145 -17.71 5.60 2.77
N GLN A 146 -17.51 6.92 2.98
CA GLN A 146 -16.76 7.80 2.08
C GLN A 146 -15.63 8.56 2.80
N THR A 147 -15.09 8.02 3.89
CA THR A 147 -14.09 8.68 4.74
C THR A 147 -12.85 9.13 3.96
N GLY A 148 -12.34 8.27 3.09
CA GLY A 148 -11.15 8.57 2.28
C GLY A 148 -11.36 9.73 1.33
N ARG A 149 -12.54 9.83 0.69
CA ARG A 149 -12.88 10.95 -0.19
C ARG A 149 -12.93 12.26 0.58
N ALA A 150 -13.65 12.29 1.71
CA ALA A 150 -13.75 13.49 2.55
C ALA A 150 -12.36 13.93 3.06
N LEU A 151 -11.52 12.98 3.45
CA LEU A 151 -10.14 13.24 3.88
C LEU A 151 -9.30 13.85 2.75
N ILE A 152 -9.31 13.27 1.55
CA ILE A 152 -8.56 13.81 0.40
C ILE A 152 -9.06 15.21 0.02
N ASP A 153 -10.36 15.44 -0.01
CA ASP A 153 -10.93 16.75 -0.34
C ASP A 153 -10.47 17.81 0.68
N THR A 154 -10.49 17.49 1.98
CA THR A 154 -10.01 18.37 3.07
C THR A 154 -8.51 18.68 2.92
N LEU A 155 -7.68 17.65 2.77
CA LEU A 155 -6.23 17.79 2.67
C LEU A 155 -5.80 18.50 1.37
N ARG A 156 -6.46 18.19 0.25
CA ARG A 156 -6.22 18.85 -1.04
C ARG A 156 -6.47 20.35 -0.97
N ASN A 157 -7.55 20.77 -0.30
CA ASN A 157 -7.84 22.20 -0.12
C ASN A 157 -6.70 22.90 0.65
N ARG A 158 -6.09 22.25 1.64
CA ARG A 158 -4.91 22.78 2.36
C ARG A 158 -3.70 22.91 1.43
N VAL A 159 -3.43 21.90 0.58
CA VAL A 159 -2.32 21.94 -0.38
C VAL A 159 -2.48 23.12 -1.35
N PHE A 160 -3.65 23.29 -1.95
CA PHE A 160 -3.88 24.36 -2.91
C PHE A 160 -3.98 25.77 -2.27
N SER A 161 -4.14 25.84 -0.95
CA SER A 161 -4.04 27.10 -0.19
C SER A 161 -2.61 27.50 0.15
N SER A 162 -1.64 26.57 0.02
CA SER A 162 -0.23 26.85 0.26
C SER A 162 0.46 27.46 -0.96
N ARG A 163 1.28 28.49 -0.74
CA ARG A 163 2.10 29.11 -1.79
C ARG A 163 3.42 28.36 -2.04
N ASP A 164 3.83 27.54 -1.08
CA ASP A 164 5.11 26.85 -1.08
C ASP A 164 5.01 25.40 -1.58
N ILE A 165 3.80 24.96 -2.00
CA ILE A 165 3.59 23.63 -2.59
C ILE A 165 3.22 23.78 -4.07
N ARG A 166 4.06 23.25 -4.96
CA ARG A 166 3.77 23.08 -6.38
C ARG A 166 3.28 21.65 -6.65
N VAL A 167 2.15 21.51 -7.33
CA VAL A 167 1.56 20.21 -7.66
C VAL A 167 1.72 19.91 -9.13
N PHE A 168 2.27 18.72 -9.45
CA PHE A 168 2.33 18.18 -10.80
C PHE A 168 1.49 16.89 -10.87
N GLU A 169 0.27 17.01 -11.35
CA GLU A 169 -0.59 15.86 -11.66
C GLU A 169 -0.19 15.24 -13.01
N HIS A 170 -0.56 13.97 -13.22
CA HIS A 170 -0.25 13.22 -14.44
C HIS A 170 1.26 13.17 -14.77
N CYS A 171 2.08 13.25 -13.74
CA CYS A 171 3.53 13.22 -13.84
C CYS A 171 4.05 11.88 -13.28
N TYR A 172 4.62 11.08 -14.16
CA TYR A 172 5.16 9.76 -13.82
C TYR A 172 6.59 9.90 -13.30
N VAL A 173 6.90 9.31 -12.15
CA VAL A 173 8.28 9.17 -11.66
C VAL A 173 8.84 7.86 -12.21
N ILE A 174 9.85 7.94 -13.07
CA ILE A 174 10.46 6.77 -13.71
C ILE A 174 11.49 6.13 -12.78
N ASP A 175 12.43 6.96 -12.27
CA ASP A 175 13.51 6.54 -11.38
C ASP A 175 13.94 7.66 -10.44
N LEU A 176 14.65 7.29 -9.38
CA LEU A 176 15.33 8.22 -8.48
C LEU A 176 16.74 8.49 -8.98
N ILE A 177 17.16 9.74 -8.96
CA ILE A 177 18.53 10.12 -9.29
C ILE A 177 19.40 9.92 -8.04
N THR A 178 20.40 9.04 -8.11
CA THR A 178 21.37 8.86 -7.02
C THR A 178 22.80 9.09 -7.52
N ILE A 179 23.57 9.82 -6.71
CA ILE A 179 24.99 10.07 -6.93
C ILE A 179 25.69 9.85 -5.58
N ASP A 180 26.76 9.10 -5.57
CA ASP A 180 27.58 8.81 -4.37
C ASP A 180 26.76 8.29 -3.17
N GLY A 181 25.72 7.48 -3.44
CA GLY A 181 24.87 6.90 -2.42
C GLY A 181 23.75 7.79 -1.90
N ALA A 182 23.67 9.05 -2.34
CA ALA A 182 22.61 9.99 -1.96
C ALA A 182 21.57 10.18 -3.07
N CYS A 183 20.30 10.30 -2.70
CA CYS A 183 19.21 10.65 -3.62
C CYS A 183 19.17 12.17 -3.81
N LEU A 184 19.31 12.62 -5.05
CA LEU A 184 19.28 14.04 -5.43
C LEU A 184 17.96 14.43 -6.14
N GLY A 185 16.98 13.55 -6.19
CA GLY A 185 15.70 13.79 -6.85
C GLY A 185 15.24 12.65 -7.75
N ALA A 186 14.52 12.98 -8.82
CA ALA A 186 13.89 11.97 -9.68
C ALA A 186 13.92 12.34 -11.17
N VAL A 187 13.96 11.30 -12.01
CA VAL A 187 13.63 11.37 -13.45
C VAL A 187 12.13 11.21 -13.60
N THR A 188 11.49 12.17 -14.23
CA THR A 188 10.04 12.20 -14.39
C THR A 188 9.63 12.31 -15.84
N TYR A 189 8.37 11.96 -16.13
CA TYR A 189 7.77 12.11 -17.44
C TYR A 189 6.35 12.67 -17.33
N HIS A 190 6.08 13.66 -18.15
CA HIS A 190 4.75 14.21 -18.33
C HIS A 190 4.39 14.23 -19.82
N ALA A 191 3.20 13.76 -20.19
CA ALA A 191 2.81 13.63 -21.61
C ALA A 191 2.94 14.92 -22.42
N LYS A 192 2.75 16.09 -21.79
CA LYS A 192 2.87 17.41 -22.43
C LYS A 192 4.30 17.95 -22.47
N TYR A 193 5.12 17.65 -21.43
CA TYR A 193 6.41 18.29 -21.24
C TYR A 193 7.60 17.34 -21.46
N GLY A 194 7.33 16.05 -21.73
CA GLY A 194 8.38 15.03 -21.90
C GLY A 194 9.08 14.67 -20.61
N HIS A 195 10.35 14.26 -20.73
CA HIS A 195 11.22 13.95 -19.60
C HIS A 195 11.69 15.22 -18.90
N GLN A 196 11.71 15.18 -17.57
CA GLN A 196 12.23 16.24 -16.73
C GLN A 196 13.01 15.65 -15.56
N LEU A 197 14.03 16.36 -15.09
CA LEU A 197 14.76 16.05 -13.87
C LEU A 197 14.29 16.97 -12.76
N VAL A 198 13.78 16.40 -11.68
CA VAL A 198 13.41 17.15 -10.48
C VAL A 198 14.51 16.94 -9.46
N TRP A 199 15.28 18.01 -9.20
CA TRP A 199 16.34 18.03 -8.21
C TRP A 199 15.81 18.49 -6.87
N ALA A 200 16.14 17.77 -5.81
CA ALA A 200 15.65 18.04 -4.46
C ALA A 200 16.75 17.81 -3.41
N LYS A 201 16.68 18.56 -2.32
CA LYS A 201 17.54 18.34 -1.14
C LYS A 201 17.11 17.09 -0.37
N GLN A 202 15.80 16.84 -0.31
CA GLN A 202 15.20 15.63 0.27
C GLN A 202 14.11 15.10 -0.66
N THR A 203 14.01 13.79 -0.78
CA THR A 203 12.95 13.12 -1.54
C THR A 203 12.13 12.20 -0.65
N ILE A 204 10.81 12.34 -0.64
CA ILE A 204 9.88 11.52 0.12
C ILE A 204 9.08 10.64 -0.84
N ILE A 205 9.19 9.32 -0.73
CA ILE A 205 8.31 8.37 -1.43
C ILE A 205 7.05 8.15 -0.60
N ALA A 206 5.89 8.43 -1.20
CA ALA A 206 4.55 8.20 -0.66
C ALA A 206 3.62 7.58 -1.73
N SER A 207 4.19 6.72 -2.59
CA SER A 207 3.59 6.19 -3.81
C SER A 207 2.48 5.15 -3.58
N GLY A 208 2.24 4.74 -2.33
CA GLY A 208 1.28 3.68 -1.99
C GLY A 208 1.83 2.28 -2.25
N GLY A 209 0.94 1.29 -2.25
CA GLY A 209 1.28 -0.12 -2.34
C GLY A 209 1.41 -0.67 -3.76
N CYS A 210 1.31 -2.00 -3.88
CA CYS A 210 1.54 -2.75 -5.12
C CYS A 210 0.42 -3.77 -5.43
N GLY A 211 -0.82 -3.53 -4.98
CA GLY A 211 -1.92 -4.50 -5.14
C GLY A 211 -2.25 -4.85 -6.59
N GLN A 212 -1.87 -4.02 -7.56
CA GLN A 212 -2.03 -4.30 -8.99
C GLN A 212 -1.11 -5.44 -9.50
N LEU A 213 -0.25 -6.00 -8.66
CA LEU A 213 0.47 -7.25 -8.97
C LEU A 213 -0.46 -8.48 -8.95
N TRP A 214 -1.62 -8.41 -8.29
CA TRP A 214 -2.59 -9.50 -8.20
C TRP A 214 -3.82 -9.21 -9.08
N ARG A 215 -4.35 -10.27 -9.71
CA ARG A 215 -5.53 -10.15 -10.57
C ARG A 215 -6.76 -9.67 -9.79
N GLU A 216 -6.97 -10.23 -8.61
CA GLU A 216 -8.05 -9.83 -7.72
C GLU A 216 -7.50 -8.81 -6.73
N THR A 217 -7.86 -7.54 -6.90
CA THR A 217 -7.38 -6.45 -6.05
C THR A 217 -8.41 -5.34 -5.91
N THR A 218 -8.48 -4.73 -4.71
CA THR A 218 -9.28 -3.52 -4.44
C THR A 218 -8.51 -2.24 -4.79
N ASN A 219 -7.23 -2.37 -5.10
CA ASN A 219 -6.37 -1.21 -5.31
C ASN A 219 -6.67 -0.52 -6.65
N PRO A 220 -6.58 0.82 -6.69
CA PRO A 220 -6.71 1.56 -7.94
C PRO A 220 -5.57 1.20 -8.91
N SER A 221 -5.80 1.47 -10.20
CA SER A 221 -4.84 1.12 -11.27
C SER A 221 -3.45 1.73 -11.11
N VAL A 222 -3.30 2.74 -10.27
CA VAL A 222 -2.02 3.42 -9.99
C VAL A 222 -1.12 2.65 -9.01
N ALA A 223 -1.67 1.69 -8.26
CA ALA A 223 -0.93 0.94 -7.22
C ALA A 223 -0.10 -0.21 -7.83
N THR A 224 0.88 0.14 -8.64
CA THR A 224 1.71 -0.79 -9.44
C THR A 224 3.04 -1.18 -8.79
N GLY A 225 3.38 -0.62 -7.62
CA GLY A 225 4.66 -0.87 -6.94
C GLY A 225 5.85 -0.11 -7.56
N ASP A 226 5.58 0.91 -8.36
CA ASP A 226 6.60 1.74 -9.04
C ASP A 226 7.55 2.42 -8.06
N GLY A 227 7.05 2.95 -6.93
CA GLY A 227 7.90 3.51 -5.88
C GLY A 227 8.84 2.49 -5.23
N HIS A 228 8.33 1.27 -4.96
CA HIS A 228 9.15 0.17 -4.44
C HIS A 228 10.27 -0.20 -5.42
N ALA A 229 9.94 -0.36 -6.70
CA ALA A 229 10.90 -0.71 -7.74
C ALA A 229 11.95 0.40 -7.95
N ALA A 230 11.54 1.67 -8.00
CA ALA A 230 12.45 2.81 -8.14
C ALA A 230 13.41 2.93 -6.95
N ALA A 231 12.90 2.78 -5.71
CA ALA A 231 13.71 2.77 -4.50
C ALA A 231 14.70 1.60 -4.49
N PHE A 232 14.24 0.40 -4.85
CA PHE A 232 15.08 -0.79 -4.94
C PHE A 232 16.22 -0.62 -5.96
N ARG A 233 15.92 -0.09 -7.16
CA ARG A 233 16.96 0.25 -8.15
C ARG A 233 17.92 1.34 -7.65
N ALA A 234 17.46 2.24 -6.80
CA ALA A 234 18.27 3.26 -6.14
C ALA A 234 19.18 2.70 -5.02
N GLY A 235 19.00 1.44 -4.62
CA GLY A 235 19.77 0.77 -3.57
C GLY A 235 19.08 0.73 -2.20
N ALA A 236 17.80 1.13 -2.13
CA ALA A 236 17.04 1.02 -0.89
C ALA A 236 16.72 -0.45 -0.55
N THR A 237 16.81 -0.79 0.73
CA THR A 237 16.38 -2.08 1.25
C THR A 237 14.86 -2.14 1.29
N LEU A 238 14.28 -3.26 0.82
CA LEU A 238 12.87 -3.59 1.01
C LEU A 238 12.73 -4.56 2.18
N ARG A 239 11.63 -4.47 2.95
CA ARG A 239 11.41 -5.31 4.12
C ARG A 239 10.00 -5.91 4.12
N ASN A 240 9.90 -7.21 4.45
CA ASN A 240 8.65 -7.95 4.59
C ASN A 240 7.74 -7.87 3.34
N MET A 241 8.33 -7.93 2.14
CA MET A 241 7.60 -7.80 0.87
C MET A 241 6.58 -8.93 0.64
N GLU A 242 6.68 -10.04 1.36
CA GLU A 242 5.70 -11.13 1.36
C GLU A 242 4.40 -10.79 2.11
N MET A 243 4.38 -9.73 2.92
CA MET A 243 3.25 -9.36 3.76
C MET A 243 2.21 -8.52 3.00
N MET A 244 1.48 -9.17 2.09
CA MET A 244 0.32 -8.59 1.41
C MET A 244 -0.96 -9.05 2.10
N GLN A 245 -1.74 -8.10 2.65
CA GLN A 245 -3.04 -8.38 3.25
C GLN A 245 -4.12 -8.51 2.17
N PHE A 246 -4.86 -9.62 2.20
CA PHE A 246 -6.05 -9.82 1.40
C PHE A 246 -7.29 -9.39 2.20
N HIS A 247 -8.13 -8.52 1.62
CA HIS A 247 -9.41 -8.17 2.22
C HIS A 247 -10.43 -9.25 1.94
N PRO A 248 -11.15 -9.76 2.94
CA PRO A 248 -12.07 -10.91 2.78
C PRO A 248 -13.22 -10.64 1.83
N THR A 249 -13.80 -9.43 1.88
CA THR A 249 -15.06 -9.08 1.25
C THR A 249 -14.88 -8.01 0.18
N THR A 250 -14.71 -8.44 -1.07
CA THR A 250 -14.76 -7.56 -2.24
C THR A 250 -15.83 -8.06 -3.19
N LEU A 251 -16.59 -7.13 -3.79
CA LEU A 251 -17.66 -7.46 -4.71
C LEU A 251 -17.16 -8.36 -5.85
N TYR A 252 -17.80 -9.49 -6.04
CA TYR A 252 -17.47 -10.44 -7.09
C TYR A 252 -18.55 -10.50 -8.16
N VAL A 253 -18.44 -9.64 -9.15
CA VAL A 253 -19.23 -9.67 -10.38
C VAL A 253 -18.27 -9.91 -11.54
N ALA A 254 -18.60 -10.85 -12.43
CA ALA A 254 -17.75 -11.19 -13.58
C ALA A 254 -17.59 -9.97 -14.50
N GLY A 255 -16.34 -9.64 -14.84
CA GLY A 255 -16.03 -8.48 -15.68
C GLY A 255 -16.04 -7.11 -14.98
N ALA A 256 -16.47 -7.02 -13.72
CA ALA A 256 -16.42 -5.79 -12.95
C ALA A 256 -15.11 -5.61 -12.20
N ALA A 257 -14.74 -4.36 -11.89
CA ALA A 257 -13.66 -4.06 -10.97
C ALA A 257 -13.99 -4.59 -9.56
N ARG A 258 -12.96 -5.02 -8.82
CA ARG A 258 -13.12 -5.54 -7.46
C ARG A 258 -13.35 -4.40 -6.48
N ALA A 259 -14.58 -3.93 -6.39
CA ALA A 259 -14.96 -2.90 -5.42
C ALA A 259 -14.96 -3.44 -3.99
N LEU A 260 -14.47 -2.66 -3.06
CA LEU A 260 -14.42 -3.00 -1.64
C LEU A 260 -15.86 -3.04 -1.08
N ILE A 261 -16.19 -4.10 -0.31
CA ILE A 261 -17.29 -4.11 0.63
C ILE A 261 -16.66 -4.01 2.02
N SER A 262 -16.77 -2.83 2.61
CA SER A 262 -16.06 -2.46 3.85
C SER A 262 -16.24 -3.48 4.96
N GLU A 263 -15.22 -3.63 5.79
CA GLU A 263 -15.27 -4.44 7.02
C GLU A 263 -16.32 -3.94 8.01
N ALA A 264 -16.62 -2.64 7.99
CA ALA A 264 -17.69 -2.06 8.79
C ALA A 264 -19.03 -2.76 8.60
N VAL A 265 -19.30 -3.34 7.41
CA VAL A 265 -20.52 -4.15 7.15
C VAL A 265 -20.56 -5.41 8.03
N ARG A 266 -19.40 -6.08 8.19
CA ARG A 266 -19.29 -7.22 9.12
C ARG A 266 -19.34 -6.76 10.58
N GLY A 267 -18.78 -5.58 10.89
CA GLY A 267 -18.90 -4.92 12.19
C GLY A 267 -20.35 -4.62 12.59
N GLU A 268 -21.20 -4.23 11.63
CA GLU A 268 -22.65 -4.02 11.82
C GLU A 268 -23.46 -5.33 11.80
N GLY A 269 -22.80 -6.49 11.74
CA GLY A 269 -23.42 -7.80 11.87
C GLY A 269 -23.66 -8.55 10.55
N GLY A 270 -23.04 -8.15 9.43
CA GLY A 270 -23.14 -8.90 8.17
C GLY A 270 -22.56 -10.32 8.27
N TYR A 271 -23.27 -11.35 7.77
CA TYR A 271 -22.90 -12.75 7.84
C TYR A 271 -22.33 -13.29 6.54
N LEU A 272 -21.29 -14.13 6.62
CA LEU A 272 -20.74 -14.84 5.46
C LEU A 272 -21.47 -16.19 5.28
N MET A 273 -22.11 -16.33 4.11
CA MET A 273 -22.96 -17.47 3.78
C MET A 273 -22.40 -18.23 2.57
N SER A 274 -22.50 -19.55 2.60
CA SER A 274 -22.30 -20.39 1.43
C SER A 274 -23.41 -20.16 0.39
N ARG A 275 -23.23 -20.70 -0.82
CA ARG A 275 -24.30 -20.70 -1.85
C ARG A 275 -25.58 -21.40 -1.40
N ALA A 276 -25.48 -22.35 -0.46
CA ALA A 276 -26.62 -23.05 0.13
C ALA A 276 -27.30 -22.28 1.28
N GLY A 277 -26.85 -21.06 1.59
CA GLY A 277 -27.39 -20.25 2.68
C GLY A 277 -26.91 -20.68 4.07
N VAL A 278 -25.81 -21.40 4.17
CA VAL A 278 -25.23 -21.85 5.46
C VAL A 278 -24.14 -20.88 5.88
N ARG A 279 -24.20 -20.37 7.10
CA ARG A 279 -23.16 -19.55 7.73
C ARG A 279 -22.03 -20.47 8.19
N PHE A 280 -20.80 -20.26 7.67
CA PHE A 280 -19.69 -21.21 7.84
C PHE A 280 -18.54 -20.69 8.71
N MET A 281 -18.48 -19.39 9.02
CA MET A 281 -17.32 -18.81 9.72
C MET A 281 -17.10 -19.36 11.13
N HIS A 282 -18.14 -19.84 11.81
CA HIS A 282 -18.03 -20.45 13.14
C HIS A 282 -17.19 -21.73 13.15
N ASP A 283 -17.05 -22.42 12.02
CA ASP A 283 -16.23 -23.63 11.89
C ASP A 283 -14.73 -23.29 11.86
N TYR A 284 -14.39 -22.02 11.62
CA TYR A 284 -13.00 -21.56 11.46
C TYR A 284 -12.49 -20.70 12.63
N HIS A 285 -13.36 -19.93 13.29
CA HIS A 285 -12.94 -19.05 14.39
C HIS A 285 -14.12 -18.69 15.31
N PRO A 286 -13.93 -18.62 16.65
CA PRO A 286 -14.99 -18.25 17.60
C PRO A 286 -15.58 -16.86 17.35
N ASP A 287 -14.77 -15.88 16.92
CA ASP A 287 -15.24 -14.53 16.58
C ASP A 287 -15.90 -14.47 15.18
N ALA A 288 -15.99 -15.58 14.48
CA ALA A 288 -16.64 -15.74 13.18
C ALA A 288 -16.21 -14.62 12.18
N GLU A 289 -17.16 -13.81 11.68
CA GLU A 289 -16.89 -12.75 10.70
C GLU A 289 -16.05 -11.58 11.25
N LEU A 290 -15.90 -11.46 12.57
CA LEU A 290 -15.07 -10.45 13.25
C LEU A 290 -13.64 -10.94 13.56
N ALA A 291 -13.30 -12.16 13.17
CA ALA A 291 -11.92 -12.64 13.22
C ALA A 291 -10.99 -11.75 12.38
N PRO A 292 -9.68 -11.75 12.64
CA PRO A 292 -8.69 -11.03 11.84
C PRO A 292 -8.79 -11.34 10.33
N ARG A 293 -8.49 -10.36 9.49
CA ARG A 293 -8.69 -10.45 8.02
C ARG A 293 -8.01 -11.63 7.35
N ASP A 294 -6.82 -11.99 7.82
CA ASP A 294 -6.07 -13.13 7.31
C ASP A 294 -6.83 -14.46 7.55
N ILE A 295 -7.42 -14.63 8.73
CA ILE A 295 -8.23 -15.80 9.09
C ILE A 295 -9.49 -15.87 8.23
N VAL A 296 -10.25 -14.76 8.14
CA VAL A 296 -11.47 -14.73 7.33
C VAL A 296 -11.18 -14.97 5.85
N SER A 297 -10.09 -14.38 5.32
CA SER A 297 -9.68 -14.58 3.92
C SER A 297 -9.28 -16.04 3.65
N ARG A 298 -8.54 -16.68 4.57
CA ARG A 298 -8.21 -18.12 4.46
C ARG A 298 -9.43 -19.01 4.55
N ALA A 299 -10.35 -18.71 5.47
CA ALA A 299 -11.60 -19.45 5.63
C ALA A 299 -12.45 -19.41 4.35
N ILE A 300 -12.66 -18.23 3.78
CA ILE A 300 -13.36 -18.08 2.49
C ILE A 300 -12.61 -18.85 1.39
N HIS A 301 -11.29 -18.72 1.29
CA HIS A 301 -10.51 -19.42 0.28
C HIS A 301 -10.62 -20.94 0.41
N ALA A 302 -10.56 -21.50 1.63
CA ALA A 302 -10.74 -22.91 1.90
C ALA A 302 -12.16 -23.37 1.50
N HIS A 303 -13.18 -22.63 1.91
CA HIS A 303 -14.58 -22.92 1.57
C HIS A 303 -14.82 -22.91 0.05
N LEU A 304 -14.27 -21.94 -0.69
CA LEU A 304 -14.39 -21.88 -2.15
C LEU A 304 -13.73 -23.07 -2.84
N ARG A 305 -12.60 -23.57 -2.33
CA ARG A 305 -11.93 -24.76 -2.85
C ARG A 305 -12.73 -26.03 -2.60
N GLU A 306 -13.23 -26.20 -1.39
CA GLU A 306 -14.03 -27.37 -0.99
C GLU A 306 -15.33 -27.46 -1.78
N THR A 307 -16.06 -26.35 -1.86
CA THR A 307 -17.36 -26.28 -2.54
C THR A 307 -17.25 -26.10 -4.06
N ARG A 308 -16.05 -25.86 -4.60
CA ARG A 308 -15.79 -25.56 -6.01
C ARG A 308 -16.64 -24.39 -6.53
N THR A 309 -16.83 -23.37 -5.69
CA THR A 309 -17.56 -22.15 -6.03
C THR A 309 -16.61 -20.98 -6.24
N ASN A 310 -17.07 -19.90 -6.89
CA ASN A 310 -16.24 -18.75 -7.21
C ASN A 310 -16.40 -17.59 -6.22
N CYS A 311 -17.47 -17.55 -5.44
CA CYS A 311 -17.77 -16.53 -4.43
C CYS A 311 -18.56 -17.13 -3.27
N VAL A 312 -18.55 -16.42 -2.15
CA VAL A 312 -19.48 -16.56 -1.02
C VAL A 312 -20.39 -15.34 -0.97
N TYR A 313 -21.37 -15.33 -0.10
CA TYR A 313 -22.37 -14.27 -0.03
C TYR A 313 -22.30 -13.57 1.33
N LEU A 314 -22.19 -12.25 1.32
CA LEU A 314 -22.32 -11.42 2.53
C LEU A 314 -23.79 -11.04 2.70
N ASP A 315 -24.45 -11.64 3.68
CA ASP A 315 -25.85 -11.39 3.99
C ASP A 315 -26.02 -10.17 4.89
N VAL A 316 -26.74 -9.19 4.40
CA VAL A 316 -26.99 -7.89 5.07
C VAL A 316 -28.49 -7.61 5.24
N ARG A 317 -29.37 -8.55 4.85
CA ARG A 317 -30.84 -8.38 4.83
C ARG A 317 -31.44 -8.04 6.19
N HIS A 318 -30.81 -8.47 7.27
CA HIS A 318 -31.24 -8.20 8.65
C HIS A 318 -30.75 -6.87 9.21
N ILE A 319 -29.82 -6.17 8.52
CA ILE A 319 -29.26 -4.89 8.96
C ILE A 319 -30.24 -3.77 8.63
N LYS A 320 -30.90 -3.23 9.67
CA LYS A 320 -31.86 -2.13 9.50
C LYS A 320 -31.14 -0.84 9.06
N GLY A 321 -31.69 -0.19 8.03
CA GLY A 321 -31.15 1.08 7.53
C GLY A 321 -29.80 0.97 6.79
N PHE A 322 -29.49 -0.21 6.25
CA PHE A 322 -28.21 -0.49 5.56
C PHE A 322 -27.86 0.59 4.53
N ALA A 323 -28.79 0.95 3.64
CA ALA A 323 -28.54 1.96 2.60
C ALA A 323 -28.26 3.37 3.16
N LYS A 324 -28.76 3.69 4.36
CA LYS A 324 -28.44 4.96 5.05
C LYS A 324 -27.03 4.93 5.65
N ARG A 325 -26.65 3.77 6.23
CA ARG A 325 -25.33 3.60 6.87
C ARG A 325 -24.20 3.42 5.86
N PHE A 326 -24.48 2.72 4.74
CA PHE A 326 -23.53 2.40 3.67
C PHE A 326 -24.06 2.85 2.30
N PRO A 327 -24.20 4.17 2.06
CA PRO A 327 -24.85 4.67 0.85
C PRO A 327 -24.08 4.34 -0.43
N HIS A 328 -22.74 4.32 -0.36
CA HIS A 328 -21.91 3.98 -1.52
C HIS A 328 -22.01 2.49 -1.85
N ILE A 329 -21.96 1.60 -0.84
CA ILE A 329 -22.10 0.15 -1.05
C ILE A 329 -23.50 -0.19 -1.57
N ALA A 330 -24.55 0.42 -1.01
CA ALA A 330 -25.91 0.21 -1.47
C ALA A 330 -26.08 0.62 -2.94
N LYS A 331 -25.54 1.80 -3.32
CA LYS A 331 -25.53 2.25 -4.70
C LYS A 331 -24.74 1.30 -5.60
N LEU A 332 -23.54 0.88 -5.17
CA LEU A 332 -22.72 -0.06 -5.91
C LEU A 332 -23.45 -1.38 -6.20
N CYS A 333 -24.15 -1.94 -5.21
CA CYS A 333 -24.96 -3.15 -5.41
C CYS A 333 -26.08 -2.91 -6.41
N ALA A 334 -26.81 -1.78 -6.30
CA ALA A 334 -27.87 -1.42 -7.24
C ALA A 334 -27.35 -1.21 -8.68
N ASP A 335 -26.15 -0.66 -8.85
CA ASP A 335 -25.52 -0.47 -10.18
C ASP A 335 -25.21 -1.83 -10.87
N PHE A 336 -25.22 -2.94 -10.14
CA PHE A 336 -25.07 -4.31 -10.65
C PHE A 336 -26.32 -5.17 -10.49
N ASP A 337 -27.50 -4.56 -10.32
CA ASP A 337 -28.80 -5.24 -10.14
C ASP A 337 -28.82 -6.23 -8.96
N ILE A 338 -28.02 -6.00 -7.91
CA ILE A 338 -28.01 -6.79 -6.67
C ILE A 338 -28.98 -6.16 -5.68
N ASP A 339 -30.10 -6.84 -5.42
CA ASP A 339 -31.09 -6.42 -4.42
C ASP A 339 -30.70 -6.91 -3.02
N ILE A 340 -29.99 -6.07 -2.29
CA ILE A 340 -29.50 -6.34 -0.92
C ILE A 340 -30.61 -6.60 0.10
N THR A 341 -31.89 -6.38 -0.23
CA THR A 341 -33.03 -6.67 0.63
C THR A 341 -33.52 -8.10 0.47
N HIS A 342 -33.20 -8.74 -0.66
CA HIS A 342 -33.64 -10.09 -1.02
C HIS A 342 -32.50 -11.09 -1.15
N GLU A 343 -31.29 -10.65 -1.51
CA GLU A 343 -30.14 -11.52 -1.75
C GLU A 343 -28.87 -11.06 -1.05
N GLY A 344 -27.93 -11.98 -0.84
CA GLY A 344 -26.61 -11.68 -0.29
C GLY A 344 -25.67 -11.08 -1.34
N ILE A 345 -24.79 -10.18 -0.93
CA ILE A 345 -23.78 -9.56 -1.79
C ILE A 345 -22.72 -10.63 -2.14
N PRO A 346 -22.49 -10.95 -3.42
CA PRO A 346 -21.44 -11.91 -3.80
C PRO A 346 -20.05 -11.30 -3.52
N VAL A 347 -19.24 -11.99 -2.70
CA VAL A 347 -17.93 -11.49 -2.29
C VAL A 347 -16.84 -12.55 -2.41
N ARG A 348 -15.60 -12.07 -2.55
CA ARG A 348 -14.39 -12.89 -2.64
C ARG A 348 -13.18 -12.14 -2.07
N PRO A 349 -12.17 -12.83 -1.47
CA PRO A 349 -10.94 -12.18 -1.03
C PRO A 349 -10.14 -11.60 -2.19
N SER A 350 -9.56 -10.42 -1.99
CA SER A 350 -8.71 -9.71 -2.97
C SER A 350 -7.52 -9.03 -2.29
N ALA A 351 -6.40 -8.88 -2.99
CA ALA A 351 -5.24 -8.13 -2.52
C ALA A 351 -5.66 -6.68 -2.19
N HIS A 352 -5.26 -6.18 -1.01
CA HIS A 352 -5.82 -4.95 -0.47
C HIS A 352 -4.79 -3.98 0.07
N TYR A 353 -3.87 -4.42 0.94
CA TYR A 353 -2.92 -3.55 1.61
C TYR A 353 -1.54 -4.19 1.70
N MET A 354 -0.51 -3.46 1.24
CA MET A 354 0.89 -3.87 1.35
C MET A 354 1.41 -3.47 2.73
N ILE A 355 1.72 -4.47 3.58
CA ILE A 355 2.26 -4.25 4.93
C ILE A 355 3.77 -4.06 4.87
N GLY A 356 4.44 -4.84 4.04
CA GLY A 356 5.85 -4.65 3.72
C GLY A 356 6.09 -3.42 2.85
N GLY A 357 7.33 -3.14 2.51
CA GLY A 357 7.68 -1.99 1.68
C GLY A 357 9.14 -1.58 1.82
N ILE A 358 9.42 -0.33 1.51
CA ILE A 358 10.75 0.27 1.68
C ILE A 358 11.04 0.36 3.18
N GLN A 359 12.15 -0.25 3.62
CA GLN A 359 12.57 -0.22 5.02
C GLN A 359 12.87 1.21 5.46
N VAL A 360 12.29 1.61 6.60
CA VAL A 360 12.49 2.91 7.21
C VAL A 360 12.73 2.81 8.71
N ASP A 361 13.34 3.86 9.27
CA ASP A 361 13.36 4.12 10.71
C ASP A 361 12.15 4.99 11.14
N LEU A 362 12.08 5.36 12.42
CA LEU A 362 11.00 6.19 12.99
C LEU A 362 10.93 7.62 12.41
N HIS A 363 11.97 8.05 11.68
CA HIS A 363 12.05 9.33 10.99
C HIS A 363 11.84 9.21 9.48
N GLY A 364 11.44 8.02 9.00
CA GLY A 364 11.21 7.73 7.59
C GLY A 364 12.48 7.60 6.74
N ARG A 365 13.66 7.58 7.35
CA ARG A 365 14.93 7.47 6.63
C ARG A 365 15.11 6.06 6.09
N THR A 366 15.48 5.98 4.83
CA THR A 366 15.81 4.71 4.16
C THR A 366 17.31 4.40 4.27
N SER A 367 17.76 3.29 3.66
CA SER A 367 19.18 2.96 3.51
C SER A 367 19.90 3.85 2.47
N VAL A 368 19.19 4.71 1.74
CA VAL A 368 19.76 5.66 0.77
C VAL A 368 19.69 7.06 1.38
N ASP A 369 20.81 7.78 1.41
CA ASP A 369 20.83 9.14 2.00
C ASP A 369 19.92 10.09 1.21
N ALA A 370 19.34 11.10 1.91
CA ALA A 370 18.37 12.05 1.39
C ALA A 370 17.09 11.43 0.77
N LEU A 371 16.86 10.13 0.98
CA LEU A 371 15.65 9.43 0.59
C LEU A 371 14.84 9.01 1.81
N LEU A 372 13.62 9.51 1.90
CA LEU A 372 12.64 9.20 2.94
C LEU A 372 11.47 8.42 2.32
N CYS A 373 10.75 7.66 3.14
CA CYS A 373 9.54 6.97 2.69
C CYS A 373 8.45 6.98 3.76
N VAL A 374 7.17 7.03 3.35
CA VAL A 374 6.02 7.16 4.25
C VAL A 374 4.75 6.50 3.70
N GLY A 375 3.86 6.08 4.59
CA GLY A 375 2.58 5.43 4.28
C GLY A 375 2.79 4.03 3.71
N GLU A 376 1.84 3.53 2.94
CA GLU A 376 1.82 2.14 2.44
C GLU A 376 3.02 1.75 1.57
N ALA A 377 3.83 2.72 1.10
CA ALA A 377 5.09 2.42 0.41
C ALA A 377 6.22 2.04 1.39
N ALA A 378 6.09 2.42 2.66
CA ALA A 378 7.08 2.22 3.70
C ALA A 378 6.78 0.97 4.54
N SER A 379 7.82 0.28 4.98
CA SER A 379 7.73 -0.74 6.02
C SER A 379 8.15 -0.12 7.36
N THR A 380 7.18 0.48 8.06
CA THR A 380 7.35 1.05 9.42
C THR A 380 7.32 -0.01 10.50
N ASN A 381 6.78 -1.19 10.20
CA ASN A 381 6.44 -2.28 11.12
C ASN A 381 5.36 -1.96 12.17
N VAL A 382 4.61 -0.87 12.05
CA VAL A 382 3.43 -0.64 12.91
C VAL A 382 2.36 -1.72 12.76
N HIS A 383 2.31 -2.40 11.63
CA HIS A 383 1.29 -3.42 11.32
C HIS A 383 1.73 -4.87 11.60
N GLY A 384 3.00 -5.08 11.90
CA GLY A 384 3.52 -6.43 12.10
C GLY A 384 3.29 -7.35 10.88
N ALA A 385 2.76 -8.54 11.12
CA ALA A 385 2.44 -9.51 10.07
C ALA A 385 0.97 -9.45 9.60
N ASN A 386 0.13 -8.59 10.19
CA ASN A 386 -1.27 -8.41 9.79
C ASN A 386 -1.81 -7.06 10.28
N ARG A 387 -2.32 -6.24 9.37
CA ARG A 387 -2.77 -4.89 9.68
C ARG A 387 -4.15 -4.90 10.36
N LEU A 388 -4.25 -4.23 11.51
CA LEU A 388 -5.53 -3.91 12.13
C LEU A 388 -6.32 -2.93 11.24
N ALA A 389 -7.59 -3.16 11.10
CA ALA A 389 -8.48 -2.31 10.29
C ALA A 389 -8.41 -0.84 10.73
N SER A 390 -8.58 0.09 9.79
CA SER A 390 -8.60 1.55 10.01
C SER A 390 -7.30 2.18 10.53
N ASN A 391 -6.19 1.41 10.69
CA ASN A 391 -4.87 1.94 11.06
C ASN A 391 -4.08 2.52 9.86
N SER A 392 -4.40 2.18 8.60
CA SER A 392 -3.61 2.65 7.45
C SER A 392 -3.71 4.15 7.19
N LEU A 393 -4.91 4.72 7.33
CA LEU A 393 -5.08 6.17 7.20
C LEU A 393 -4.44 6.90 8.38
N LEU A 394 -4.54 6.35 9.58
CA LEU A 394 -3.86 6.87 10.77
C LEU A 394 -2.34 6.89 10.60
N GLU A 395 -1.76 5.77 10.11
CA GLU A 395 -0.32 5.71 9.80
C GLU A 395 0.09 6.83 8.82
N GLY A 396 -0.67 6.99 7.73
CA GLY A 396 -0.41 8.04 6.77
C GLY A 396 -0.47 9.46 7.35
N LEU A 397 -1.35 9.71 8.31
CA LEU A 397 -1.46 10.99 9.00
C LEU A 397 -0.31 11.23 9.97
N VAL A 398 -0.07 10.29 10.88
CA VAL A 398 0.95 10.42 11.94
C VAL A 398 2.35 10.45 11.35
N PHE A 399 2.72 9.42 10.59
CA PHE A 399 4.05 9.36 9.98
C PHE A 399 4.22 10.39 8.87
N GLY A 400 3.14 10.75 8.14
CA GLY A 400 3.18 11.85 7.16
C GLY A 400 3.60 13.16 7.79
N LYS A 401 2.99 13.52 8.94
CA LYS A 401 3.36 14.69 9.74
C LYS A 401 4.83 14.64 10.16
N ARG A 402 5.24 13.54 10.77
CA ARG A 402 6.58 13.36 11.32
C ARG A 402 7.68 13.40 10.25
N ILE A 403 7.49 12.67 9.17
CA ILE A 403 8.47 12.55 8.09
C ILE A 403 8.55 13.82 7.26
N GLY A 404 7.42 14.53 7.08
CA GLY A 404 7.42 15.87 6.49
C GLY A 404 8.29 16.86 7.28
N ARG A 405 8.19 16.87 8.62
CA ARG A 405 9.07 17.67 9.50
C ARG A 405 10.53 17.25 9.38
N THR A 406 10.82 15.94 9.42
CA THR A 406 12.18 15.43 9.22
C THR A 406 12.77 15.92 7.91
N ALA A 407 12.00 15.91 6.82
CA ALA A 407 12.47 16.42 5.51
C ALA A 407 12.70 17.93 5.55
N ALA A 408 11.83 18.69 6.22
CA ALA A 408 11.97 20.14 6.40
C ALA A 408 13.26 20.49 7.15
N ASP A 409 13.49 19.85 8.31
CA ASP A 409 14.65 20.09 9.16
C ASP A 409 15.95 19.79 8.38
N ARG A 410 16.05 18.61 7.75
CA ARG A 410 17.21 18.23 6.95
C ARG A 410 17.42 19.13 5.72
N ALA A 411 16.37 19.57 5.06
CA ALA A 411 16.49 20.50 3.93
C ALA A 411 16.98 21.88 4.37
N SER A 412 16.62 22.34 5.57
CA SER A 412 17.05 23.62 6.11
C SER A 412 18.52 23.64 6.55
N GLU A 413 19.08 22.47 6.91
CA GLU A 413 20.51 22.32 7.25
C GLU A 413 21.43 22.40 6.02
N LEU A 414 20.89 22.19 4.82
CA LEU A 414 21.63 22.20 3.56
C LEU A 414 21.73 23.62 2.96
N PRO A 415 22.71 23.89 2.11
CA PRO A 415 22.85 25.17 1.40
C PRO A 415 21.54 25.58 0.72
N ARG A 416 21.33 26.93 0.61
CA ARG A 416 20.08 27.48 0.05
C ARG A 416 19.84 27.03 -1.41
N ALA A 417 20.90 26.82 -2.18
CA ALA A 417 20.79 26.27 -3.53
C ALA A 417 20.57 24.76 -3.50
N THR A 418 19.55 24.30 -4.22
CA THR A 418 19.32 22.85 -4.41
C THR A 418 20.46 22.27 -5.26
N PRO A 419 21.09 21.16 -4.83
CA PRO A 419 22.18 20.56 -5.60
C PRO A 419 21.63 19.99 -6.92
N ALA A 420 22.14 20.50 -8.03
CA ALA A 420 21.97 19.88 -9.34
C ALA A 420 23.35 19.40 -9.81
N ALA A 421 23.43 18.20 -10.33
CA ALA A 421 24.68 17.58 -10.73
C ALA A 421 24.68 17.19 -12.21
N ASP A 422 25.86 16.98 -12.76
CA ASP A 422 25.98 16.36 -14.08
C ASP A 422 25.62 14.86 -13.93
N ALA A 423 24.47 14.49 -14.48
CA ALA A 423 23.95 13.13 -14.43
C ALA A 423 23.51 12.69 -15.83
N ARG A 424 23.89 11.48 -16.19
CA ARG A 424 23.53 10.90 -17.49
C ARG A 424 23.33 9.40 -17.37
N ASN A 425 22.42 8.88 -18.15
CA ASN A 425 22.24 7.44 -18.36
C ASN A 425 22.01 7.14 -19.83
N ARG A 426 22.61 6.08 -20.31
CA ARG A 426 22.32 5.49 -21.61
C ARG A 426 22.16 3.98 -21.45
N ASN A 427 21.00 3.48 -21.85
CA ASN A 427 20.69 2.07 -21.82
C ASN A 427 21.14 1.41 -23.13
N PRO A 428 21.59 0.14 -23.11
CA PRO A 428 21.78 -0.65 -24.31
C PRO A 428 20.47 -0.74 -25.11
N THR A 429 20.56 -0.58 -26.41
CA THR A 429 19.40 -0.71 -27.31
C THR A 429 19.16 -2.20 -27.62
N SER A 430 17.96 -2.67 -27.37
CA SER A 430 17.53 -4.01 -27.76
C SER A 430 16.94 -4.00 -29.16
N THR A 431 17.35 -4.97 -29.99
CA THR A 431 16.81 -5.21 -31.33
C THR A 431 15.70 -6.26 -31.35
N ARG A 432 15.29 -6.76 -30.17
CA ARG A 432 14.27 -7.80 -30.06
C ARG A 432 12.88 -7.28 -30.46
N THR A 433 12.02 -8.22 -30.87
CA THR A 433 10.62 -7.96 -31.26
C THR A 433 9.87 -7.14 -30.24
N PRO A 434 8.98 -6.23 -30.66
CA PRO A 434 8.06 -5.53 -29.76
C PRO A 434 7.23 -6.49 -28.91
N LEU A 435 6.91 -6.06 -27.68
CA LEU A 435 6.19 -6.86 -26.69
C LEU A 435 4.71 -6.45 -26.64
N ASP A 436 3.83 -7.41 -26.41
CA ASP A 436 2.45 -7.18 -25.97
C ASP A 436 2.45 -6.93 -24.45
N LEU A 437 2.55 -5.67 -24.04
CA LEU A 437 2.61 -5.27 -22.63
C LEU A 437 1.32 -5.60 -21.86
N PRO A 438 0.11 -5.44 -22.43
CA PRO A 438 -1.14 -5.92 -21.82
C PRO A 438 -1.12 -7.39 -21.49
N ASP A 439 -0.64 -8.26 -22.41
CA ASP A 439 -0.55 -9.71 -22.17
C ASP A 439 0.41 -10.05 -21.05
N ILE A 440 1.60 -9.43 -21.01
CA ILE A 440 2.57 -9.63 -19.92
C ILE A 440 1.95 -9.22 -18.59
N THR A 441 1.28 -8.08 -18.51
CA THR A 441 0.62 -7.60 -17.31
C THR A 441 -0.47 -8.57 -16.82
N HIS A 442 -1.30 -9.06 -17.75
CA HIS A 442 -2.36 -10.03 -17.44
C HIS A 442 -1.79 -11.35 -16.91
N SER A 443 -0.76 -11.86 -17.59
CA SER A 443 -0.06 -13.09 -17.21
C SER A 443 0.61 -12.96 -15.85
N LEU A 444 1.31 -11.84 -15.59
CA LEU A 444 1.92 -11.54 -14.29
C LEU A 444 0.89 -11.57 -13.16
N ARG A 445 -0.20 -10.83 -13.31
CA ARG A 445 -1.29 -10.78 -12.31
C ARG A 445 -1.90 -12.15 -12.04
N SER A 446 -2.02 -12.99 -13.07
CA SER A 446 -2.56 -14.35 -12.96
C SER A 446 -1.59 -15.28 -12.22
N VAL A 447 -0.30 -15.22 -12.52
CA VAL A 447 0.76 -15.99 -11.82
C VAL A 447 0.83 -15.56 -10.34
N MET A 448 0.89 -14.26 -10.06
CA MET A 448 0.94 -13.74 -8.70
C MET A 448 -0.29 -14.14 -7.88
N MET A 449 -1.49 -14.09 -8.48
CA MET A 449 -2.72 -14.53 -7.77
C MET A 449 -2.72 -16.02 -7.47
N ARG A 450 -2.24 -16.85 -8.39
CA ARG A 450 -2.25 -18.30 -8.26
C ARG A 450 -1.16 -18.81 -7.32
N ASN A 451 0.07 -18.29 -7.44
CA ASN A 451 1.27 -18.84 -6.82
C ASN A 451 1.73 -18.05 -5.58
N VAL A 452 1.44 -16.74 -5.52
CA VAL A 452 1.86 -15.80 -4.45
C VAL A 452 0.63 -15.15 -3.79
N GLY A 453 -0.49 -15.86 -3.79
CA GLY A 453 -1.76 -15.42 -3.22
C GLY A 453 -1.88 -15.70 -1.71
N ILE A 454 -3.09 -16.14 -1.29
CA ILE A 454 -3.42 -16.39 0.12
C ILE A 454 -2.67 -17.62 0.68
N ILE A 455 -2.61 -18.71 -0.11
CA ILE A 455 -1.88 -19.93 0.26
C ILE A 455 -0.70 -20.09 -0.69
N ARG A 456 0.48 -20.26 -0.14
CA ARG A 456 1.76 -20.32 -0.87
C ARG A 456 2.44 -21.65 -0.61
N ILE A 457 3.09 -22.21 -1.61
CA ILE A 457 3.91 -23.42 -1.49
C ILE A 457 5.25 -23.19 -2.19
N GLU A 458 6.32 -23.79 -1.69
CA GLU A 458 7.70 -23.58 -2.16
C GLU A 458 7.86 -23.83 -3.66
N GLU A 459 7.36 -24.95 -4.15
CA GLU A 459 7.45 -25.32 -5.56
C GLU A 459 6.90 -24.22 -6.49
N ARG A 460 5.72 -23.66 -6.16
CA ARG A 460 5.10 -22.59 -6.95
C ARG A 460 5.80 -21.24 -6.80
N LEU A 461 6.40 -20.97 -5.64
CA LEU A 461 7.20 -19.76 -5.44
C LEU A 461 8.47 -19.82 -6.30
N ARG A 462 9.13 -20.98 -6.38
CA ARG A 462 10.29 -21.22 -7.26
C ARG A 462 9.91 -21.11 -8.75
N GLU A 463 8.82 -21.77 -9.16
CA GLU A 463 8.25 -21.62 -10.51
C GLU A 463 8.01 -20.13 -10.87
N THR A 464 7.45 -19.38 -9.93
CA THR A 464 7.18 -17.94 -10.14
C THR A 464 8.47 -17.17 -10.38
N LEU A 465 9.52 -17.41 -9.59
CA LEU A 465 10.82 -16.75 -9.78
C LEU A 465 11.44 -17.07 -11.14
N GLU A 466 11.36 -18.32 -11.60
CA GLU A 466 11.83 -18.73 -12.94
C GLU A 466 11.05 -18.00 -14.05
N ILE A 467 9.73 -17.91 -13.93
CA ILE A 467 8.87 -17.20 -14.88
C ILE A 467 9.22 -15.70 -14.90
N LEU A 468 9.40 -15.07 -13.73
CA LEU A 468 9.76 -13.66 -13.62
C LEU A 468 11.14 -13.39 -14.24
N ASP A 469 12.13 -14.24 -13.99
CA ASP A 469 13.47 -14.12 -14.58
C ASP A 469 13.43 -14.29 -16.10
N PHE A 470 12.60 -15.21 -16.61
CA PHE A 470 12.40 -15.37 -18.05
C PHE A 470 11.77 -14.12 -18.68
N TRP A 471 10.71 -13.56 -18.09
CA TRP A 471 10.09 -12.34 -18.60
C TRP A 471 11.00 -11.11 -18.49
N ALA A 472 11.76 -11.00 -17.41
CA ALA A 472 12.73 -9.92 -17.24
C ALA A 472 13.79 -9.91 -18.35
N HIS A 473 14.20 -11.07 -18.84
CA HIS A 473 15.25 -11.20 -19.85
C HIS A 473 14.93 -10.44 -21.16
N TYR A 474 13.66 -10.28 -21.52
CA TYR A 474 13.26 -9.57 -22.73
C TYR A 474 12.39 -8.32 -22.47
N THR A 475 12.05 -8.01 -21.23
CA THR A 475 11.37 -6.76 -20.89
C THR A 475 12.33 -5.73 -20.31
N LEU A 476 13.25 -6.14 -19.43
CA LEU A 476 14.24 -5.23 -18.82
C LEU A 476 15.42 -4.91 -19.75
N ASP A 477 15.57 -5.60 -20.89
CA ASP A 477 16.54 -5.25 -21.91
C ASP A 477 16.08 -4.09 -22.81
N LYS A 478 14.81 -3.67 -22.68
CA LYS A 478 14.20 -2.62 -23.51
C LYS A 478 14.18 -1.27 -22.80
N SER A 479 14.23 -0.20 -23.59
CA SER A 479 13.83 1.14 -23.21
C SER A 479 12.44 1.41 -23.78
N PHE A 480 11.52 1.87 -22.92
CA PHE A 480 10.19 2.27 -23.32
C PHE A 480 10.03 3.78 -23.25
N ASP A 481 9.16 4.32 -24.11
CA ASP A 481 8.94 5.76 -24.24
C ASP A 481 7.72 6.25 -23.45
N GLY A 482 7.10 5.38 -22.62
CA GLY A 482 5.89 5.74 -21.91
C GLY A 482 5.55 4.86 -20.71
N PRO A 483 4.57 5.34 -19.91
CA PRO A 483 4.23 4.75 -18.62
C PRO A 483 3.89 3.27 -18.63
N THR A 484 3.21 2.76 -19.67
CA THR A 484 2.82 1.35 -19.75
C THR A 484 4.03 0.42 -19.71
N GLY A 485 5.10 0.76 -20.43
CA GLY A 485 6.32 -0.04 -20.44
C GLY A 485 7.05 0.01 -19.08
N TRP A 486 7.18 1.20 -18.50
CA TRP A 486 7.80 1.38 -17.17
C TRP A 486 6.99 0.71 -16.07
N ASP A 487 5.65 0.74 -16.15
CA ASP A 487 4.79 0.01 -15.20
C ASP A 487 5.05 -1.50 -15.24
N VAL A 488 5.18 -2.11 -16.44
CA VAL A 488 5.51 -3.54 -16.56
C VAL A 488 6.88 -3.86 -15.95
N GLN A 489 7.91 -3.06 -16.26
CA GLN A 489 9.25 -3.24 -15.69
C GLN A 489 9.27 -3.09 -14.17
N ASN A 490 8.53 -2.12 -13.61
CA ASN A 490 8.37 -1.92 -12.18
C ASN A 490 7.60 -3.06 -11.51
N GLN A 491 6.50 -3.51 -12.12
CA GLN A 491 5.71 -4.63 -11.61
C GLN A 491 6.53 -5.92 -11.56
N LEU A 492 7.34 -6.23 -12.59
CA LEU A 492 8.23 -7.39 -12.58
C LEU A 492 9.27 -7.31 -11.46
N THR A 493 9.89 -6.13 -11.27
CA THR A 493 10.87 -5.90 -10.21
C THR A 493 10.25 -6.10 -8.82
N THR A 494 9.08 -5.50 -8.59
CA THR A 494 8.38 -5.61 -7.30
C THR A 494 7.85 -7.03 -7.06
N ALA A 495 7.32 -7.70 -8.09
CA ALA A 495 6.85 -9.08 -8.00
C ALA A 495 8.00 -10.04 -7.63
N LYS A 496 9.20 -9.84 -8.19
CA LYS A 496 10.38 -10.62 -7.82
C LYS A 496 10.74 -10.44 -6.35
N ALA A 497 10.73 -9.20 -5.85
CA ALA A 497 11.00 -8.93 -4.43
C ALA A 497 9.97 -9.62 -3.51
N VAL A 498 8.67 -9.59 -3.88
CA VAL A 498 7.59 -10.27 -3.15
C VAL A 498 7.80 -11.80 -3.16
N ALA A 499 8.08 -12.39 -4.31
CA ALA A 499 8.27 -13.84 -4.44
C ALA A 499 9.52 -14.35 -3.71
N LEU A 500 10.64 -13.60 -3.76
CA LEU A 500 11.86 -13.89 -3.02
C LEU A 500 11.63 -13.85 -1.51
N ALA A 501 10.97 -12.80 -1.01
CA ALA A 501 10.66 -12.67 0.41
C ALA A 501 9.71 -13.79 0.88
N ALA A 502 8.71 -14.16 0.05
CA ALA A 502 7.78 -15.24 0.33
C ALA A 502 8.45 -16.63 0.35
N LEU A 503 9.46 -16.83 -0.50
CA LEU A 503 10.26 -18.07 -0.51
C LEU A 503 11.17 -18.17 0.70
N GLU A 504 11.81 -17.04 1.10
CA GLU A 504 12.71 -16.99 2.25
C GLU A 504 12.01 -17.21 3.59
N ARG A 505 10.75 -16.73 3.72
CA ARG A 505 9.92 -17.02 4.90
C ARG A 505 9.28 -18.39 4.77
N THR A 506 9.78 -19.36 5.54
CA THR A 506 9.32 -20.75 5.48
C THR A 506 8.17 -21.07 6.43
N GLU A 507 7.97 -20.29 7.50
CA GLU A 507 6.86 -20.44 8.45
C GLU A 507 5.67 -19.56 8.10
N SER A 508 4.48 -19.96 8.57
CA SER A 508 3.24 -19.19 8.47
C SER A 508 3.13 -18.18 9.61
N ILE A 509 2.87 -16.92 9.29
CA ILE A 509 2.60 -15.86 10.27
C ILE A 509 1.70 -14.78 9.66
N GLY A 510 0.61 -14.43 10.33
CA GLY A 510 -0.34 -13.41 9.88
C GLY A 510 -0.83 -13.65 8.46
N VAL A 511 -0.62 -12.67 7.57
CA VAL A 511 -1.04 -12.71 6.16
C VAL A 511 -0.17 -13.61 5.28
N HIS A 512 1.01 -14.00 5.72
CA HIS A 512 1.85 -14.97 5.02
C HIS A 512 1.53 -16.39 5.48
N TYR A 513 0.91 -17.19 4.60
CA TYR A 513 0.55 -18.57 4.91
C TYR A 513 1.21 -19.55 3.94
N ARG A 514 1.99 -20.49 4.48
CA ARG A 514 2.66 -21.57 3.76
C ARG A 514 1.82 -22.85 3.89
N GLY A 515 1.27 -23.31 2.77
CA GLY A 515 0.49 -24.54 2.74
C GLY A 515 1.33 -25.83 2.82
N ASP A 516 2.63 -25.70 2.70
CA ASP A 516 3.65 -26.76 2.76
C ASP A 516 4.53 -26.66 4.02
N ALA A 517 4.31 -25.66 4.90
CA ALA A 517 5.02 -25.57 6.17
C ALA A 517 4.51 -26.64 7.14
N GLU A 518 5.41 -27.29 7.85
CA GLU A 518 5.05 -28.06 9.02
C GLU A 518 4.44 -27.14 10.08
N THR A 519 3.44 -27.62 10.81
CA THR A 519 2.87 -26.86 11.94
C THR A 519 4.00 -26.50 12.90
N PRO A 520 4.22 -25.21 13.24
CA PRO A 520 5.33 -24.86 14.13
C PRO A 520 5.22 -25.65 15.42
N ALA A 521 6.34 -26.23 15.87
CA ALA A 521 6.44 -26.73 17.23
C ALA A 521 6.20 -25.56 18.21
N ALA A 522 5.70 -25.85 19.41
CA ALA A 522 5.39 -24.86 20.44
C ALA A 522 6.58 -23.94 20.83
N ASP A 523 7.81 -24.31 20.46
CA ASP A 523 9.06 -23.56 20.64
C ASP A 523 9.52 -22.87 19.34
N ALA A 524 8.60 -22.24 18.60
CA ALA A 524 8.90 -21.56 17.34
C ALA A 524 10.06 -20.56 17.50
N THR A 525 10.94 -20.52 16.51
CA THR A 525 12.05 -19.57 16.37
C THR A 525 11.60 -18.13 16.63
N ALA A 526 12.46 -17.32 17.27
CA ALA A 526 12.20 -15.90 17.50
C ALA A 526 11.75 -15.22 16.17
N PRO A 527 10.79 -14.28 16.23
CA PRO A 527 10.30 -13.62 15.04
C PRO A 527 11.44 -12.89 14.30
N TYR A 528 11.38 -12.89 12.97
CA TYR A 528 12.37 -12.23 12.13
C TYR A 528 11.70 -11.47 10.98
N HIS A 529 12.39 -10.44 10.47
CA HIS A 529 12.03 -9.77 9.24
C HIS A 529 12.73 -10.42 8.05
N VAL A 530 12.11 -10.35 6.88
CA VAL A 530 12.77 -10.67 5.61
C VAL A 530 13.12 -9.36 4.91
N THR A 531 14.40 -9.16 4.62
CA THR A 531 14.87 -8.01 3.83
C THR A 531 15.28 -8.47 2.45
N VAL A 532 14.95 -7.66 1.42
CA VAL A 532 15.39 -7.86 0.04
C VAL A 532 16.32 -6.72 -0.33
N VAL A 533 17.54 -7.08 -0.70
CA VAL A 533 18.59 -6.12 -1.02
C VAL A 533 19.20 -6.40 -2.39
N ARG A 534 19.73 -5.36 -3.01
CA ARG A 534 20.51 -5.47 -4.24
C ARG A 534 21.98 -5.60 -3.86
N ASP A 535 22.49 -6.83 -4.00
CA ASP A 535 23.89 -7.17 -3.75
C ASP A 535 24.67 -7.20 -5.09
N PRO A 536 25.99 -6.93 -5.13
CA PRO A 536 26.81 -7.10 -6.33
C PRO A 536 26.73 -8.49 -6.97
N ALA A 537 26.43 -9.52 -6.18
CA ALA A 537 26.22 -10.89 -6.66
C ALA A 537 24.81 -11.18 -7.17
N GLY A 538 23.86 -10.25 -7.00
CA GLY A 538 22.45 -10.36 -7.39
C GLY A 538 21.47 -9.92 -6.32
N THR A 539 20.18 -9.94 -6.63
CA THR A 539 19.10 -9.67 -5.66
C THR A 539 18.97 -10.83 -4.69
N VAL A 540 19.06 -10.56 -3.40
CA VAL A 540 18.99 -11.58 -2.33
C VAL A 540 17.98 -11.20 -1.26
N ALA A 541 17.25 -12.21 -0.75
CA ALA A 541 16.45 -12.11 0.46
C ALA A 541 17.26 -12.63 1.66
N LYS A 542 17.12 -11.97 2.81
CA LYS A 542 17.86 -12.31 4.05
C LYS A 542 16.93 -12.18 5.26
N ARG A 543 17.08 -13.08 6.23
CA ARG A 543 16.43 -13.02 7.54
C ARG A 543 17.19 -12.07 8.45
N VAL A 544 16.46 -11.21 9.14
CA VAL A 544 17.01 -10.25 10.10
C VAL A 544 16.17 -10.35 11.39
N PRO A 545 16.74 -10.54 12.58
CA PRO A 545 15.97 -10.55 13.82
C PRO A 545 15.06 -9.31 13.96
N VAL A 546 13.90 -9.51 14.64
CA VAL A 546 13.00 -8.40 15.02
C VAL A 546 13.64 -7.55 16.11
#